data_7f5f4fee8876c134836067c19e003e7f
#
_entry.id   7f5f4fee8876c134836067c19e003e7f
#
_cell.length_a   1.000
_cell.length_b   1.000
_cell.length_c   1.000
_cell.angle_alpha   90.00
_cell.angle_beta   90.00
_cell.angle_gamma   90.00
#
_symmetry.space_group_name_H-M   'P 1'
#
loop_
_entity.id
_entity.type
_entity.pdbx_description
1 polymer ?
#
loop_
_entity_poly.entity_id
_entity_poly.type
_entity_poly.pdbx_seq_one_letter_code
_entity_poly.pdbx_strand_id
1 'polypeptide(L)'
;MLPAFEFNRSGDLVYDDEELLTLEACLGVTGTAANGGAETYGDFVNPDPDLDDPFYEDGPSGETLLEAIKDLSPTDITEMVNQGAARVLTRAKPRMEFETPVMLSIDVTYVAFYGDREELIRVQGAPDDKSYDWCHKFATANVVGDNVHFAAAMLPVGNADYHDPDAYSGEDKSYRVGDVVRRLVDHVTEECRINVRRLYGDAEFYATDVFTSLEWRDIRYVIPAPRDDRVKRFIARMDEDVDGNKQVTVKDDHAVHGPVKHDVSNTRAETTLVGLPPDEDHDEVQTFATNLVLDDEIRLDRRWTKKQITRYRRRGGIETAYSKIKEFAPWTTSTDFSVRLFHFGFAVLLYDLWLLVDFLVQTLIDVVEFRTKPRVTAPRFRAFLRREVSALL
;
A
#
# COMPACT_ATOMS: atom_id res chain seq x y z
N MET A 1 18.33 4.75 -1.49
CA MET A 1 17.40 4.32 -0.44
C MET A 1 17.95 4.65 0.95
N LEU A 2 19.06 4.05 1.31
CA LEU A 2 19.68 4.15 2.65
C LEU A 2 19.75 5.59 3.24
N PRO A 3 20.10 6.63 2.48
CA PRO A 3 20.13 7.99 3.04
C PRO A 3 18.76 8.57 3.48
N ALA A 4 17.66 7.79 3.38
CA ALA A 4 16.36 8.18 3.94
C ALA A 4 16.15 7.61 5.35
N PHE A 5 17.03 6.73 5.80
CA PHE A 5 16.90 6.04 7.07
C PHE A 5 17.98 6.51 8.03
N GLU A 6 17.54 6.99 9.18
CA GLU A 6 18.39 7.39 10.29
C GLU A 6 17.78 6.84 11.58
N PHE A 7 18.54 6.04 12.32
CA PHE A 7 18.12 5.57 13.64
C PHE A 7 18.46 6.61 14.71
N ASN A 8 17.56 6.83 15.67
CA ASN A 8 17.74 7.79 16.77
C ASN A 8 18.74 7.27 17.82
N ARG A 9 19.94 6.90 17.39
CA ARG A 9 20.99 6.38 18.26
C ARG A 9 22.06 7.40 18.53
N SER A 10 22.57 7.45 19.74
CA SER A 10 23.62 8.37 20.17
C SER A 10 24.69 7.65 20.97
N GLY A 11 25.93 8.14 20.90
CA GLY A 11 27.09 7.57 21.62
C GLY A 11 28.09 6.89 20.70
N ASP A 12 29.02 6.13 21.28
CA ASP A 12 29.97 5.32 20.52
C ASP A 12 29.23 4.08 20.00
N LEU A 13 28.80 4.13 18.75
CA LEU A 13 28.07 3.04 18.09
C LEU A 13 29.08 2.00 17.56
N VAL A 14 28.87 0.73 17.88
CA VAL A 14 29.65 -0.39 17.35
C VAL A 14 29.28 -0.62 15.88
N TYR A 15 27.99 -0.49 15.56
CA TYR A 15 27.44 -0.69 14.21
C TYR A 15 26.78 0.58 13.72
N ASP A 16 26.98 0.94 12.47
CA ASP A 16 26.33 2.10 11.86
C ASP A 16 24.91 1.77 11.35
N ASP A 17 24.22 2.78 10.80
CA ASP A 17 22.85 2.62 10.30
C ASP A 17 22.81 1.79 9.03
N GLU A 18 23.89 1.80 8.21
CA GLU A 18 23.97 1.01 6.98
C GLU A 18 24.06 -0.48 7.27
N GLU A 19 24.81 -0.87 8.31
CA GLU A 19 24.92 -2.26 8.75
C GLU A 19 23.58 -2.77 9.28
N LEU A 20 22.85 -1.99 10.08
CA LEU A 20 21.51 -2.36 10.54
C LEU A 20 20.50 -2.49 9.39
N LEU A 21 20.54 -1.59 8.43
CA LEU A 21 19.66 -1.66 7.26
C LEU A 21 20.03 -2.81 6.33
N THR A 22 21.30 -3.17 6.28
CA THR A 22 21.76 -4.34 5.53
C THR A 22 21.31 -5.64 6.20
N LEU A 23 21.36 -5.69 7.54
CA LEU A 23 20.74 -6.78 8.29
C LEU A 23 19.23 -6.88 8.01
N GLU A 24 18.48 -5.76 8.08
CA GLU A 24 17.04 -5.76 7.74
C GLU A 24 16.78 -6.27 6.31
N ALA A 25 17.62 -5.86 5.34
CA ALA A 25 17.51 -6.38 3.98
C ALA A 25 17.76 -7.89 3.94
N CYS A 26 18.73 -8.40 4.71
CA CYS A 26 18.99 -9.82 4.86
C CYS A 26 17.78 -10.57 5.44
N LEU A 27 17.14 -10.05 6.49
CA LEU A 27 15.90 -10.60 7.04
C LEU A 27 14.79 -10.70 5.98
N GLY A 28 14.59 -9.62 5.22
CA GLY A 28 13.56 -9.55 4.18
C GLY A 28 13.80 -10.54 3.03
N VAL A 29 15.05 -10.74 2.62
CA VAL A 29 15.35 -11.67 1.51
C VAL A 29 15.41 -13.13 1.95
N THR A 30 15.70 -13.41 3.22
CA THR A 30 15.72 -14.76 3.78
C THR A 30 14.36 -15.17 4.34
N GLY A 31 13.52 -14.22 4.71
CA GLY A 31 12.23 -14.45 5.36
C GLY A 31 12.39 -14.99 6.79
N THR A 32 13.48 -14.62 7.45
CA THR A 32 13.82 -15.07 8.81
C THR A 32 13.42 -14.05 9.87
N ALA A 33 13.39 -14.48 11.14
CA ALA A 33 13.28 -13.57 12.27
C ALA A 33 14.65 -12.92 12.57
N ALA A 34 14.63 -11.83 13.34
CA ALA A 34 15.79 -10.99 13.60
C ALA A 34 17.04 -11.79 14.04
N ASN A 35 16.92 -12.67 15.04
CA ASN A 35 18.06 -13.45 15.52
C ASN A 35 18.60 -14.45 14.48
N GLY A 36 17.71 -15.25 13.85
CA GLY A 36 18.16 -16.21 12.83
C GLY A 36 18.68 -15.54 11.56
N GLY A 37 18.21 -14.31 11.28
CA GLY A 37 18.74 -13.51 10.18
C GLY A 37 20.08 -12.87 10.51
N ALA A 38 20.33 -12.50 11.76
CA ALA A 38 21.62 -12.01 12.21
C ALA A 38 22.70 -13.09 12.11
N GLU A 39 22.40 -14.34 12.51
CA GLU A 39 23.30 -15.48 12.29
C GLU A 39 23.62 -15.64 10.80
N THR A 40 22.59 -15.61 9.94
CA THR A 40 22.78 -15.70 8.47
C THR A 40 23.58 -14.52 7.92
N TYR A 41 23.41 -13.34 8.50
CA TYR A 41 24.18 -12.14 8.14
C TYR A 41 25.64 -12.29 8.53
N GLY A 42 25.94 -12.76 9.74
CA GLY A 42 27.28 -13.08 10.20
C GLY A 42 28.03 -14.04 9.26
N ASP A 43 27.35 -15.11 8.81
CA ASP A 43 27.90 -16.05 7.80
C ASP A 43 28.22 -15.36 6.46
N PHE A 44 27.55 -14.24 6.12
CA PHE A 44 27.85 -13.50 4.89
C PHE A 44 29.00 -12.53 5.05
N VAL A 45 29.06 -11.85 6.20
CA VAL A 45 30.14 -10.90 6.53
C VAL A 45 31.45 -11.64 6.68
N ASN A 46 31.42 -12.80 7.29
CA ASN A 46 32.60 -13.60 7.55
C ASN A 46 32.36 -15.10 7.19
N PRO A 47 32.51 -15.45 5.89
CA PRO A 47 32.24 -16.82 5.40
C PRO A 47 33.24 -17.87 5.88
N ASP A 48 34.35 -17.45 6.45
CA ASP A 48 35.42 -18.39 6.95
C ASP A 48 35.91 -17.85 8.32
N PRO A 49 35.04 -17.91 9.37
CA PRO A 49 35.36 -17.32 10.65
C PRO A 49 36.52 -18.04 11.30
N ASP A 50 37.59 -17.32 11.60
CA ASP A 50 38.62 -17.79 12.54
C ASP A 50 38.07 -17.62 13.95
N LEU A 51 37.42 -18.65 14.48
CA LEU A 51 36.81 -18.65 15.82
C LEU A 51 37.82 -18.42 16.95
N ASP A 52 39.10 -18.50 16.67
CA ASP A 52 40.16 -18.19 17.62
C ASP A 52 40.61 -16.72 17.54
N ASP A 53 40.08 -15.91 16.58
CA ASP A 53 40.33 -14.47 16.50
C ASP A 53 39.58 -13.73 17.59
N PRO A 54 40.26 -13.10 18.56
CA PRO A 54 39.58 -12.33 19.62
C PRO A 54 38.92 -11.03 19.11
N PHE A 55 39.12 -10.66 17.86
CA PHE A 55 38.52 -9.49 17.19
C PHE A 55 37.43 -9.93 16.20
N TYR A 56 36.95 -11.17 16.27
CA TYR A 56 35.88 -11.67 15.46
C TYR A 56 34.60 -10.86 15.69
N GLU A 57 34.13 -10.17 14.66
CA GLU A 57 32.89 -9.39 14.69
C GLU A 57 31.81 -10.12 13.90
N ASP A 58 30.78 -10.58 14.61
CA ASP A 58 29.62 -11.29 14.03
C ASP A 58 28.62 -10.37 13.31
N GLY A 59 28.90 -9.07 13.22
CA GLY A 59 27.93 -8.09 12.77
C GLY A 59 26.85 -7.78 13.83
N PRO A 60 25.87 -6.91 13.50
CA PRO A 60 24.85 -6.52 14.43
C PRO A 60 23.92 -7.69 14.80
N SER A 61 23.60 -7.84 16.08
CA SER A 61 22.64 -8.83 16.55
C SER A 61 21.20 -8.43 16.15
N GLY A 62 20.31 -9.43 16.08
CA GLY A 62 18.89 -9.17 15.85
C GLY A 62 18.27 -8.30 16.96
N GLU A 63 18.76 -8.41 18.20
CA GLU A 63 18.31 -7.56 19.33
C GLU A 63 18.73 -6.10 19.12
N THR A 64 19.98 -5.86 18.69
CA THR A 64 20.48 -4.50 18.37
C THR A 64 19.62 -3.82 17.31
N LEU A 65 19.25 -4.54 16.26
CA LEU A 65 18.33 -4.03 15.23
C LEU A 65 16.95 -3.72 15.80
N LEU A 66 16.37 -4.64 16.56
CA LEU A 66 15.02 -4.45 17.10
C LEU A 66 14.96 -3.31 18.12
N GLU A 67 15.99 -3.10 18.92
CA GLU A 67 16.06 -1.97 19.84
C GLU A 67 16.17 -0.64 19.08
N ALA A 68 17.03 -0.56 18.05
CA ALA A 68 17.15 0.61 17.22
C ALA A 68 15.81 0.97 16.53
N ILE A 69 15.04 -0.03 16.11
CA ILE A 69 13.71 0.20 15.50
C ILE A 69 12.68 0.67 16.57
N LYS A 70 12.70 0.11 17.77
CA LYS A 70 11.77 0.50 18.85
C LYS A 70 11.93 1.95 19.29
N ASP A 71 13.13 2.50 19.14
CA ASP A 71 13.42 3.91 19.47
C ASP A 71 12.87 4.89 18.40
N LEU A 72 12.39 4.37 17.27
CA LEU A 72 11.75 5.18 16.23
C LEU A 72 10.26 5.35 16.49
N SER A 73 9.76 6.56 16.29
CA SER A 73 8.31 6.78 16.27
C SER A 73 7.68 6.20 14.99
N PRO A 74 6.43 5.78 15.02
CA PRO A 74 5.72 5.37 13.81
C PRO A 74 5.65 6.45 12.72
N THR A 75 5.71 7.71 13.10
CA THR A 75 5.77 8.83 12.14
C THR A 75 7.11 8.84 11.43
N ASP A 76 8.22 8.76 12.17
CA ASP A 76 9.57 8.73 11.59
C ASP A 76 9.72 7.54 10.63
N ILE A 77 9.28 6.33 11.05
CA ILE A 77 9.31 5.13 10.21
C ILE A 77 8.52 5.35 8.91
N THR A 78 7.32 5.92 9.03
CA THR A 78 6.46 6.19 7.86
C THR A 78 7.13 7.17 6.91
N GLU A 79 7.74 8.24 7.43
CA GLU A 79 8.45 9.23 6.63
C GLU A 79 9.68 8.63 5.94
N MET A 80 10.50 7.86 6.65
CA MET A 80 11.66 7.17 6.08
C MET A 80 11.28 6.25 4.93
N VAL A 81 10.27 5.41 5.12
CA VAL A 81 9.77 4.49 4.09
C VAL A 81 9.27 5.26 2.88
N ASN A 82 8.44 6.29 3.10
CA ASN A 82 7.86 7.07 2.02
C ASN A 82 8.92 7.87 1.26
N GLN A 83 9.92 8.42 1.93
CA GLN A 83 11.08 9.06 1.27
C GLN A 83 11.90 8.03 0.48
N GLY A 84 12.07 6.81 1.02
CA GLY A 84 12.71 5.70 0.31
C GLY A 84 11.96 5.36 -0.98
N ALA A 85 10.64 5.21 -0.94
CA ALA A 85 9.78 4.97 -2.10
C ALA A 85 9.88 6.10 -3.13
N ALA A 86 9.84 7.37 -2.69
CA ALA A 86 9.99 8.53 -3.58
C ALA A 86 11.33 8.52 -4.31
N ARG A 87 12.43 8.11 -3.65
CA ARG A 87 13.75 7.98 -4.28
C ARG A 87 13.80 6.85 -5.32
N VAL A 88 13.20 5.70 -5.03
CA VAL A 88 13.08 4.60 -5.99
C VAL A 88 12.28 5.04 -7.21
N LEU A 89 11.13 5.66 -7.00
CA LEU A 89 10.28 6.19 -8.08
C LEU A 89 10.98 7.26 -8.91
N THR A 90 11.70 8.17 -8.28
CA THR A 90 12.48 9.20 -9.01
C THR A 90 13.49 8.57 -9.96
N ARG A 91 14.08 7.44 -9.61
CA ARG A 91 14.97 6.68 -10.47
C ARG A 91 14.26 5.87 -11.53
N ALA A 92 13.08 5.37 -11.23
CA ALA A 92 12.26 4.59 -12.14
C ALA A 92 11.61 5.46 -13.24
N LYS A 93 11.08 6.63 -12.88
CA LYS A 93 10.32 7.52 -13.77
C LYS A 93 10.94 7.74 -15.15
N PRO A 94 12.21 8.18 -15.29
CA PRO A 94 12.80 8.47 -16.60
C PRO A 94 13.06 7.22 -17.44
N ARG A 95 12.99 6.03 -16.83
CA ARG A 95 13.27 4.76 -17.48
C ARG A 95 12.03 3.99 -17.85
N MET A 96 10.94 4.18 -17.11
CA MET A 96 9.71 3.40 -17.22
C MET A 96 8.60 4.12 -18.00
N GLU A 97 8.87 5.30 -18.57
CA GLU A 97 7.92 6.07 -19.36
C GLU A 97 6.52 6.10 -18.74
N PHE A 98 6.43 6.42 -17.45
CA PHE A 98 5.14 6.54 -16.80
C PHE A 98 4.23 7.49 -17.57
N GLU A 99 3.07 7.01 -18.01
CA GLU A 99 2.03 7.89 -18.55
C GLU A 99 1.67 8.91 -17.47
N THR A 100 2.03 10.17 -17.68
CA THR A 100 1.64 11.27 -16.80
C THR A 100 0.50 12.05 -17.43
N PRO A 101 -0.54 12.38 -16.67
CA PRO A 101 -0.78 12.09 -15.25
C PRO A 101 -1.16 10.61 -15.00
N VAL A 102 -0.68 10.06 -13.86
CA VAL A 102 -0.85 8.65 -13.52
C VAL A 102 -2.23 8.31 -12.95
N MET A 103 -2.52 7.02 -12.91
CA MET A 103 -3.60 6.46 -12.10
C MET A 103 -3.00 5.92 -10.80
N LEU A 104 -3.65 6.21 -9.68
CA LEU A 104 -3.35 5.62 -8.38
C LEU A 104 -4.38 4.56 -8.02
N SER A 105 -3.95 3.53 -7.35
CA SER A 105 -4.83 2.64 -6.60
C SER A 105 -4.46 2.73 -5.12
N ILE A 106 -5.46 2.97 -4.27
CA ILE A 106 -5.32 2.91 -2.83
C ILE A 106 -6.05 1.67 -2.33
N ASP A 107 -5.37 0.93 -1.48
CA ASP A 107 -5.91 -0.27 -0.86
C ASP A 107 -5.33 -0.49 0.53
N VAL A 108 -5.99 -1.33 1.33
CA VAL A 108 -5.58 -1.67 2.69
C VAL A 108 -5.18 -3.13 2.74
N THR A 109 -4.05 -3.40 3.35
CA THR A 109 -3.62 -4.77 3.65
C THR A 109 -3.62 -5.05 5.15
N TYR A 110 -3.82 -6.31 5.48
CA TYR A 110 -3.89 -6.80 6.86
C TYR A 110 -2.64 -7.64 7.15
N VAL A 111 -1.95 -7.30 8.23
CA VAL A 111 -0.82 -8.07 8.76
C VAL A 111 -1.26 -8.71 10.07
N ALA A 112 -1.29 -10.04 10.09
CA ALA A 112 -1.76 -10.83 11.23
C ALA A 112 -1.02 -10.46 12.52
N PHE A 113 -1.79 -10.43 13.62
CA PHE A 113 -1.28 -10.19 14.95
C PHE A 113 -1.73 -11.33 15.88
N TYR A 114 -0.79 -11.91 16.63
CA TYR A 114 -1.03 -13.08 17.47
C TYR A 114 -0.77 -12.82 18.97
N GLY A 115 -0.57 -11.55 19.36
CA GLY A 115 -0.42 -11.14 20.74
C GLY A 115 -1.74 -10.83 21.44
N ASP A 116 -1.68 -10.47 22.71
CA ASP A 116 -2.83 -10.02 23.48
C ASP A 116 -3.23 -8.60 23.06
N ARG A 117 -4.54 -8.40 22.83
CA ARG A 117 -5.07 -7.15 22.33
C ARG A 117 -5.05 -6.02 23.38
N GLU A 118 -5.25 -6.36 24.64
CA GLU A 118 -5.58 -5.36 25.69
C GLU A 118 -4.45 -4.37 25.94
N GLU A 119 -3.22 -4.71 25.56
CA GLU A 119 -2.04 -3.89 25.83
C GLU A 119 -1.50 -3.16 24.57
N LEU A 120 -2.12 -3.33 23.39
CA LEU A 120 -1.41 -3.01 22.15
C LEU A 120 -2.12 -2.01 21.26
N ILE A 121 -1.31 -1.06 20.86
CA ILE A 121 -1.63 0.06 19.99
C ILE A 121 -1.90 -0.43 18.56
N ARG A 122 -2.95 0.12 17.90
CA ARG A 122 -3.31 -0.13 16.50
C ARG A 122 -3.64 -1.58 16.15
N VAL A 123 -3.93 -2.42 17.11
CA VAL A 123 -4.48 -3.75 16.87
C VAL A 123 -5.98 -3.65 16.64
N GLN A 124 -6.45 -4.21 15.54
CA GLN A 124 -7.85 -4.17 15.11
C GLN A 124 -8.36 -5.58 14.86
N GLY A 125 -9.68 -5.74 14.88
CA GLY A 125 -10.31 -6.97 14.43
C GLY A 125 -9.99 -7.25 12.96
N ALA A 126 -9.63 -8.47 12.66
CA ALA A 126 -9.45 -8.92 11.29
C ALA A 126 -10.80 -9.11 10.60
N PRO A 127 -10.85 -9.05 9.25
CA PRO A 127 -12.05 -9.44 8.50
C PRO A 127 -12.41 -10.91 8.75
N ASP A 128 -13.71 -11.23 8.67
CA ASP A 128 -14.25 -12.56 8.96
C ASP A 128 -13.71 -13.69 8.05
N ASP A 129 -13.16 -13.33 6.88
CA ASP A 129 -12.55 -14.26 5.92
C ASP A 129 -11.11 -14.66 6.25
N LYS A 130 -10.52 -14.07 7.29
CA LYS A 130 -9.14 -14.34 7.71
C LYS A 130 -9.06 -15.46 8.75
N SER A 131 -7.90 -16.12 8.78
CA SER A 131 -7.59 -17.20 9.74
C SER A 131 -7.03 -16.71 11.07
N TYR A 132 -7.06 -15.40 11.32
CA TYR A 132 -6.58 -14.75 12.54
C TYR A 132 -7.60 -13.70 12.99
N ASP A 133 -7.69 -13.49 14.31
CA ASP A 133 -8.69 -12.60 14.92
C ASP A 133 -8.25 -11.12 14.94
N TRP A 134 -6.93 -10.89 14.99
CA TRP A 134 -6.35 -9.57 15.16
C TRP A 134 -5.32 -9.25 14.08
N CYS A 135 -5.26 -7.97 13.71
CA CYS A 135 -4.31 -7.50 12.70
C CYS A 135 -3.90 -6.05 12.91
N HIS A 136 -2.77 -5.69 12.29
CA HIS A 136 -2.46 -4.32 11.93
C HIS A 136 -2.89 -4.06 10.49
N LYS A 137 -3.35 -2.84 10.21
CA LYS A 137 -3.74 -2.40 8.87
C LYS A 137 -2.73 -1.41 8.31
N PHE A 138 -2.37 -1.57 7.05
CA PHE A 138 -1.52 -0.65 6.33
C PHE A 138 -2.16 -0.30 5.00
N ALA A 139 -2.29 1.01 4.71
CA ALA A 139 -2.73 1.48 3.40
C ALA A 139 -1.54 1.80 2.52
N THR A 140 -1.63 1.50 1.24
CA THR A 140 -0.63 1.92 0.25
C THR A 140 -1.29 2.64 -0.91
N ALA A 141 -0.59 3.63 -1.47
CA ALA A 141 -0.92 4.25 -2.74
C ALA A 141 0.02 3.71 -3.82
N ASN A 142 -0.53 3.01 -4.79
CA ASN A 142 0.24 2.38 -5.84
C ASN A 142 0.01 3.08 -7.17
N VAL A 143 1.09 3.41 -7.87
CA VAL A 143 1.01 3.86 -9.28
C VAL A 143 0.62 2.66 -10.13
N VAL A 144 -0.51 2.79 -10.84
CA VAL A 144 -1.07 1.73 -11.68
C VAL A 144 -0.74 2.00 -13.14
N GLY A 145 0.10 1.16 -13.71
CA GLY A 145 0.37 1.08 -15.15
C GLY A 145 -0.17 -0.20 -15.77
N ASP A 146 0.09 -0.43 -17.05
CA ASP A 146 -0.40 -1.63 -17.72
C ASP A 146 0.21 -2.94 -17.22
N ASN A 147 1.31 -2.91 -16.49
CA ASN A 147 1.94 -4.09 -15.89
C ASN A 147 2.80 -3.74 -14.67
N VAL A 148 2.58 -2.58 -14.06
CA VAL A 148 3.44 -2.08 -12.99
C VAL A 148 2.58 -1.51 -11.89
N HIS A 149 2.85 -1.93 -10.67
CA HIS A 149 2.22 -1.44 -9.44
C HIS A 149 3.29 -1.04 -8.44
N PHE A 150 3.86 0.17 -8.59
CA PHE A 150 4.79 0.71 -7.60
C PHE A 150 4.06 1.29 -6.41
N ALA A 151 4.49 0.92 -5.22
CA ALA A 151 3.99 1.50 -3.98
C ALA A 151 4.65 2.86 -3.74
N ALA A 152 3.98 3.94 -4.15
CA ALA A 152 4.49 5.29 -4.05
C ALA A 152 4.45 5.86 -2.62
N ALA A 153 3.55 5.35 -1.79
CA ALA A 153 3.40 5.75 -0.39
C ALA A 153 2.74 4.66 0.42
N MET A 154 3.01 4.64 1.73
CA MET A 154 2.29 3.81 2.69
C MET A 154 1.98 4.58 3.97
N LEU A 155 0.91 4.19 4.64
CA LEU A 155 0.52 4.70 5.95
C LEU A 155 -0.03 3.58 6.82
N PRO A 156 0.26 3.58 8.13
CA PRO A 156 -0.49 2.77 9.07
C PRO A 156 -1.92 3.29 9.20
N VAL A 157 -2.89 2.38 9.28
CA VAL A 157 -4.32 2.64 9.34
C VAL A 157 -4.89 2.14 10.66
N GLY A 158 -5.89 2.82 11.18
CA GLY A 158 -6.52 2.44 12.43
C GLY A 158 -6.38 3.52 13.49
N ASN A 159 -6.79 3.23 14.72
CA ASN A 159 -6.78 4.19 15.82
C ASN A 159 -5.36 4.77 15.99
N ALA A 160 -5.10 5.80 15.20
CA ALA A 160 -3.82 6.50 15.11
C ALA A 160 -3.40 7.12 16.46
N ASP A 161 -4.35 7.25 17.30
CA ASP A 161 -4.41 8.24 18.34
C ASP A 161 -3.83 7.73 19.66
N TYR A 162 -3.48 6.47 19.67
CA TYR A 162 -2.74 5.88 20.78
C TYR A 162 -1.26 6.31 20.82
N HIS A 163 -0.74 6.98 19.80
CA HIS A 163 0.67 7.38 19.72
C HIS A 163 0.96 8.80 20.19
N ASP A 164 -0.05 9.65 20.23
CA ASP A 164 0.04 10.99 20.80
C ASP A 164 -1.14 11.18 21.76
N PRO A 165 -0.96 10.82 23.04
CA PRO A 165 -2.00 11.04 24.05
C PRO A 165 -2.35 12.52 24.22
N ASP A 166 -1.47 13.44 23.84
CA ASP A 166 -1.69 14.89 23.92
C ASP A 166 -2.42 15.43 22.67
N ALA A 167 -2.27 14.79 21.52
CA ALA A 167 -3.03 15.13 20.30
C ALA A 167 -4.50 14.68 20.39
N TYR A 168 -4.84 13.86 21.38
CA TYR A 168 -6.15 13.25 21.54
C TYR A 168 -6.77 13.49 22.92
N SER A 169 -7.18 14.69 23.14
CA SER A 169 -8.07 15.01 24.28
C SER A 169 -9.57 14.85 23.93
N GLY A 170 -9.91 14.34 22.76
CA GLY A 170 -11.27 14.24 22.25
C GLY A 170 -11.82 12.80 22.19
N GLU A 171 -13.13 12.69 22.34
CA GLU A 171 -13.89 11.43 22.29
C GLU A 171 -13.89 10.75 20.89
N ASP A 172 -13.23 11.35 19.89
CA ASP A 172 -13.28 10.93 18.48
C ASP A 172 -12.07 10.09 18.13
N LYS A 173 -12.09 8.82 18.56
CA LYS A 173 -11.04 7.82 18.34
C LYS A 173 -11.17 7.10 16.98
N SER A 174 -12.01 7.58 16.07
CA SER A 174 -12.15 6.97 14.75
C SER A 174 -11.21 7.60 13.75
N TYR A 175 -10.31 6.80 13.18
CA TYR A 175 -9.52 7.24 12.05
C TYR A 175 -10.43 7.65 10.89
N ARG A 176 -10.08 8.74 10.22
CA ARG A 176 -10.82 9.21 9.06
C ARG A 176 -10.18 8.68 7.79
N VAL A 177 -10.93 7.91 7.03
CA VAL A 177 -10.47 7.36 5.74
C VAL A 177 -10.01 8.45 4.80
N GLY A 178 -10.70 9.60 4.81
CA GLY A 178 -10.33 10.78 4.02
C GLY A 178 -8.94 11.34 4.36
N ASP A 179 -8.54 11.31 5.64
CA ASP A 179 -7.20 11.75 6.03
C ASP A 179 -6.11 10.81 5.53
N VAL A 180 -6.36 9.50 5.53
CA VAL A 180 -5.44 8.52 4.95
C VAL A 180 -5.28 8.77 3.45
N VAL A 181 -6.39 8.91 2.72
CA VAL A 181 -6.35 9.19 1.27
C VAL A 181 -5.64 10.50 1.00
N ARG A 182 -5.96 11.56 1.76
CA ARG A 182 -5.32 12.87 1.62
C ARG A 182 -3.80 12.78 1.79
N ARG A 183 -3.31 12.18 2.87
CA ARG A 183 -1.88 12.07 3.16
C ARG A 183 -1.14 11.23 2.12
N LEU A 184 -1.73 10.13 1.66
CA LEU A 184 -1.16 9.30 0.59
C LEU A 184 -1.07 10.06 -0.73
N VAL A 185 -2.13 10.79 -1.11
CA VAL A 185 -2.16 11.59 -2.35
C VAL A 185 -1.19 12.76 -2.26
N ASP A 186 -1.16 13.48 -1.13
CA ASP A 186 -0.24 14.61 -0.92
C ASP A 186 1.22 14.14 -1.05
N HIS A 187 1.60 13.01 -0.44
CA HIS A 187 2.94 12.45 -0.59
C HIS A 187 3.28 12.13 -2.06
N VAL A 188 2.35 11.50 -2.79
CA VAL A 188 2.56 11.16 -4.22
C VAL A 188 2.71 12.42 -5.08
N THR A 189 1.92 13.45 -4.81
CA THR A 189 1.92 14.67 -5.63
C THR A 189 3.07 15.62 -5.27
N GLU A 190 3.38 15.78 -4.00
CA GLU A 190 4.33 16.78 -3.49
C GLU A 190 5.74 16.18 -3.42
N GLU A 191 5.92 15.02 -2.79
CA GLU A 191 7.25 14.42 -2.59
C GLU A 191 7.71 13.61 -3.80
N CYS A 192 6.85 12.73 -4.33
CA CYS A 192 7.19 11.97 -5.53
C CYS A 192 7.09 12.81 -6.81
N ARG A 193 6.47 14.00 -6.75
CA ARG A 193 6.24 14.91 -7.88
C ARG A 193 5.57 14.20 -9.07
N ILE A 194 4.50 13.48 -8.77
CA ILE A 194 3.70 12.72 -9.73
C ILE A 194 2.31 13.32 -9.81
N ASN A 195 1.91 13.78 -10.99
CA ASN A 195 0.55 14.24 -11.22
C ASN A 195 -0.40 13.06 -11.26
N VAL A 196 -1.45 13.09 -10.44
CA VAL A 196 -2.47 12.07 -10.35
C VAL A 196 -3.71 12.49 -11.12
N ARG A 197 -4.13 11.66 -12.06
CA ARG A 197 -5.34 11.89 -12.87
C ARG A 197 -6.57 11.23 -12.27
N ARG A 198 -6.40 10.03 -11.72
CA ARG A 198 -7.50 9.19 -11.24
C ARG A 198 -7.05 8.32 -10.09
N LEU A 199 -7.96 8.15 -9.15
CA LEU A 199 -7.80 7.25 -8.03
C LEU A 199 -8.81 6.10 -8.13
N TYR A 200 -8.34 4.90 -7.87
CA TYR A 200 -9.15 3.71 -7.64
C TYR A 200 -9.02 3.31 -6.17
N GLY A 201 -10.12 3.25 -5.46
CA GLY A 201 -10.17 2.82 -4.06
C GLY A 201 -11.01 1.56 -3.90
N ASP A 202 -10.90 0.89 -2.76
CA ASP A 202 -11.82 -0.16 -2.36
C ASP A 202 -13.14 0.41 -1.80
N ALA A 203 -14.12 -0.44 -1.54
CA ALA A 203 -15.39 -0.04 -0.91
C ALA A 203 -15.20 0.59 0.48
N GLU A 204 -14.11 0.28 1.18
CA GLU A 204 -13.73 0.93 2.45
C GLU A 204 -13.53 2.44 2.29
N PHE A 205 -13.16 2.90 1.09
CA PHE A 205 -12.97 4.32 0.75
C PHE A 205 -14.25 5.02 0.27
N TYR A 206 -15.40 4.37 0.32
CA TYR A 206 -16.69 5.00 0.01
C TYR A 206 -17.14 5.89 1.17
N ALA A 207 -16.61 7.09 1.24
CA ALA A 207 -16.85 8.03 2.33
C ALA A 207 -16.88 9.48 1.84
N THR A 208 -17.66 10.32 2.53
CA THR A 208 -17.86 11.74 2.16
C THR A 208 -16.57 12.55 2.16
N ASP A 209 -15.71 12.32 3.16
CA ASP A 209 -14.43 13.00 3.32
C ASP A 209 -13.43 12.60 2.24
N VAL A 210 -13.47 11.34 1.76
CA VAL A 210 -12.68 10.88 0.60
C VAL A 210 -13.11 11.61 -0.66
N PHE A 211 -14.42 11.63 -0.96
CA PHE A 211 -14.94 12.29 -2.17
C PHE A 211 -14.61 13.77 -2.17
N THR A 212 -14.89 14.47 -1.08
CA THR A 212 -14.60 15.90 -0.92
C THR A 212 -13.09 16.18 -1.09
N SER A 213 -12.24 15.35 -0.50
CA SER A 213 -10.78 15.49 -0.59
C SER A 213 -10.26 15.34 -2.02
N LEU A 214 -10.82 14.39 -2.78
CA LEU A 214 -10.42 14.13 -4.18
C LEU A 214 -10.96 15.21 -5.12
N GLU A 215 -12.19 15.67 -4.92
CA GLU A 215 -12.78 16.76 -5.70
C GLU A 215 -12.03 18.07 -5.52
N TRP A 216 -11.66 18.41 -4.29
CA TRP A 216 -10.88 19.61 -4.01
C TRP A 216 -9.50 19.61 -4.72
N ARG A 217 -8.96 18.41 -5.02
CA ARG A 217 -7.69 18.22 -5.73
C ARG A 217 -7.86 18.02 -7.24
N ASP A 218 -9.09 18.13 -7.77
CA ASP A 218 -9.45 17.79 -9.15
C ASP A 218 -8.98 16.38 -9.59
N ILE A 219 -8.99 15.43 -8.65
CA ILE A 219 -8.66 14.03 -8.92
C ILE A 219 -9.95 13.27 -9.21
N ARG A 220 -10.00 12.61 -10.36
CA ARG A 220 -11.09 11.72 -10.70
C ARG A 220 -11.00 10.43 -9.87
N TYR A 221 -12.15 9.85 -9.55
CA TYR A 221 -12.16 8.58 -8.79
C TYR A 221 -13.17 7.59 -9.34
N VAL A 222 -12.91 6.31 -9.04
CA VAL A 222 -13.87 5.21 -9.19
C VAL A 222 -13.73 4.31 -7.96
N ILE A 223 -14.79 4.23 -7.16
CA ILE A 223 -14.83 3.53 -5.88
C ILE A 223 -16.12 2.70 -5.85
N PRO A 224 -16.07 1.39 -5.53
CA PRO A 224 -17.26 0.58 -5.38
C PRO A 224 -18.22 1.15 -4.33
N ALA A 225 -19.49 1.24 -4.68
CA ALA A 225 -20.53 1.68 -3.77
C ALA A 225 -21.12 0.48 -3.01
N PRO A 226 -21.08 0.47 -1.67
CA PRO A 226 -21.66 -0.60 -0.87
C PRO A 226 -23.19 -0.66 -1.06
N ARG A 227 -23.76 -1.86 -0.99
CA ARG A 227 -25.19 -2.13 -1.22
C ARG A 227 -26.07 -1.70 -0.04
N ASP A 228 -26.05 -0.43 0.29
CA ASP A 228 -27.03 0.17 1.22
C ASP A 228 -28.42 0.25 0.58
N ASP A 229 -29.43 0.71 1.33
CA ASP A 229 -30.81 0.80 0.85
C ASP A 229 -30.99 1.80 -0.30
N ARG A 230 -30.10 2.79 -0.44
CA ARG A 230 -30.12 3.76 -1.54
C ARG A 230 -29.58 3.15 -2.81
N VAL A 231 -28.47 2.43 -2.71
CA VAL A 231 -27.87 1.70 -3.81
C VAL A 231 -28.78 0.55 -4.26
N LYS A 232 -29.40 -0.19 -3.34
CA LYS A 232 -30.41 -1.22 -3.68
C LYS A 232 -31.59 -0.64 -4.46
N ARG A 233 -32.10 0.55 -4.05
CA ARG A 233 -33.17 1.24 -4.78
C ARG A 233 -32.73 1.73 -6.16
N PHE A 234 -31.47 2.14 -6.30
CA PHE A 234 -30.91 2.48 -7.60
C PHE A 234 -30.84 1.24 -8.50
N ILE A 235 -30.29 0.12 -8.02
CA ILE A 235 -30.22 -1.15 -8.76
C ILE A 235 -31.61 -1.60 -9.23
N ALA A 236 -32.63 -1.49 -8.38
CA ALA A 236 -33.99 -1.85 -8.73
C ALA A 236 -34.59 -0.98 -9.85
N ARG A 237 -34.07 0.23 -10.05
CA ARG A 237 -34.53 1.20 -11.05
C ARG A 237 -33.61 1.34 -12.26
N MET A 238 -32.57 0.51 -12.35
CA MET A 238 -31.71 0.51 -13.52
C MET A 238 -32.50 0.18 -14.78
N ASP A 239 -32.12 0.79 -15.87
CA ASP A 239 -32.71 0.54 -17.19
C ASP A 239 -32.59 -0.94 -17.57
N GLU A 240 -33.56 -1.41 -18.32
CA GLU A 240 -33.61 -2.77 -18.82
C GLU A 240 -33.73 -2.75 -20.36
N ASP A 241 -33.18 -3.75 -21.00
CA ASP A 241 -33.38 -3.98 -22.43
C ASP A 241 -34.73 -4.68 -22.70
N VAL A 242 -35.01 -4.97 -23.96
CA VAL A 242 -36.23 -5.62 -24.39
C VAL A 242 -36.44 -7.04 -23.83
N ASP A 243 -35.35 -7.65 -23.38
CA ASP A 243 -35.32 -9.00 -22.81
C ASP A 243 -35.33 -8.96 -21.27
N GLY A 244 -35.40 -7.77 -20.66
CA GLY A 244 -35.40 -7.55 -19.22
C GLY A 244 -34.03 -7.60 -18.55
N ASN A 245 -32.93 -7.58 -19.34
CA ASN A 245 -31.60 -7.52 -18.79
C ASN A 245 -31.24 -6.11 -18.38
N LYS A 246 -30.60 -5.95 -17.21
CA LYS A 246 -30.11 -4.66 -16.74
C LYS A 246 -29.11 -4.04 -17.73
N GLN A 247 -29.20 -2.74 -17.91
CA GLN A 247 -28.30 -1.95 -18.74
C GLN A 247 -27.41 -1.07 -17.88
N VAL A 248 -26.30 -0.58 -18.47
CA VAL A 248 -25.49 0.45 -17.82
C VAL A 248 -26.38 1.66 -17.56
N THR A 249 -26.45 2.06 -16.28
CA THR A 249 -27.29 3.16 -15.84
C THR A 249 -26.44 4.12 -15.00
N VAL A 250 -26.61 5.42 -15.26
CA VAL A 250 -25.93 6.51 -14.55
C VAL A 250 -26.96 7.29 -13.75
N LYS A 251 -26.60 7.66 -12.55
CA LYS A 251 -27.39 8.53 -11.70
C LYS A 251 -26.49 9.62 -11.13
N ASP A 252 -26.67 10.82 -11.60
CA ASP A 252 -26.03 12.01 -11.05
C ASP A 252 -26.61 12.42 -9.70
N ASP A 253 -25.93 13.30 -9.01
CA ASP A 253 -26.33 13.91 -7.73
C ASP A 253 -26.68 12.86 -6.66
N HIS A 254 -25.99 11.71 -6.67
CA HIS A 254 -26.16 10.73 -5.63
C HIS A 254 -25.55 11.23 -4.32
N ALA A 255 -26.41 11.48 -3.33
CA ALA A 255 -25.98 11.98 -2.03
C ALA A 255 -25.40 10.85 -1.16
N VAL A 256 -24.16 10.99 -0.78
CA VAL A 256 -23.49 10.18 0.24
C VAL A 256 -23.47 10.98 1.53
N HIS A 257 -23.82 10.35 2.63
CA HIS A 257 -23.83 10.97 3.94
C HIS A 257 -22.75 10.34 4.81
N GLY A 258 -21.97 11.17 5.46
CA GLY A 258 -21.01 10.73 6.47
C GLY A 258 -21.70 10.12 7.68
N PRO A 259 -20.99 9.32 8.46
CA PRO A 259 -21.52 8.81 9.71
C PRO A 259 -21.88 9.99 10.63
N VAL A 260 -23.11 10.00 11.15
CA VAL A 260 -23.51 10.93 12.19
C VAL A 260 -22.83 10.51 13.48
N LYS A 261 -21.61 10.95 13.71
CA LYS A 261 -20.91 10.82 15.00
C LYS A 261 -20.45 12.21 15.43
N HIS A 262 -20.93 12.59 16.61
CA HIS A 262 -20.47 13.72 17.42
C HIS A 262 -20.29 15.06 16.69
N ASP A 263 -21.31 15.90 16.71
CA ASP A 263 -21.34 17.36 16.41
C ASP A 263 -20.55 17.87 15.17
N VAL A 264 -19.94 17.00 14.39
CA VAL A 264 -19.43 17.36 13.08
C VAL A 264 -20.63 17.37 12.14
N SER A 265 -21.01 18.56 11.71
CA SER A 265 -22.04 18.84 10.72
C SER A 265 -22.16 17.71 9.69
N ASN A 266 -23.38 17.26 9.42
CA ASN A 266 -23.73 16.30 8.36
C ASN A 266 -22.91 16.57 7.11
N THR A 267 -21.77 15.93 6.99
CA THR A 267 -20.95 16.03 5.78
C THR A 267 -21.68 15.26 4.70
N ARG A 268 -22.14 15.99 3.70
CA ARG A 268 -22.76 15.45 2.51
C ARG A 268 -21.81 15.66 1.35
N ALA A 269 -21.51 14.62 0.62
CA ALA A 269 -20.87 14.69 -0.68
C ALA A 269 -21.87 14.26 -1.76
N GLU A 270 -21.76 14.84 -2.93
CA GLU A 270 -22.51 14.42 -4.12
C GLU A 270 -21.55 13.67 -5.04
N THR A 271 -22.02 12.61 -5.67
CA THR A 271 -21.23 11.77 -6.58
C THR A 271 -22.15 11.22 -7.66
N THR A 272 -21.60 10.80 -8.77
CA THR A 272 -22.32 10.05 -9.78
C THR A 272 -22.28 8.57 -9.45
N LEU A 273 -23.41 7.91 -9.37
CA LEU A 273 -23.53 6.47 -9.16
C LEU A 273 -23.70 5.77 -10.51
N VAL A 274 -22.86 4.77 -10.78
CA VAL A 274 -22.92 3.99 -12.00
C VAL A 274 -23.23 2.53 -11.67
N GLY A 275 -24.24 1.96 -12.33
CA GLY A 275 -24.57 0.55 -12.30
C GLY A 275 -24.06 -0.14 -13.57
N LEU A 276 -23.29 -1.19 -13.41
CA LEU A 276 -22.91 -2.11 -14.49
C LEU A 276 -23.72 -3.39 -14.38
N PRO A 277 -24.31 -3.87 -15.49
CA PRO A 277 -25.02 -5.14 -15.51
C PRO A 277 -24.07 -6.31 -15.19
N PRO A 278 -24.62 -7.47 -14.77
CA PRO A 278 -23.87 -8.72 -14.66
C PRO A 278 -23.08 -9.01 -15.93
N ASP A 279 -21.92 -9.64 -15.78
CA ASP A 279 -21.08 -10.08 -16.90
C ASP A 279 -20.47 -11.47 -16.60
N GLU A 280 -19.58 -11.97 -17.46
CA GLU A 280 -18.95 -13.29 -17.34
C GLU A 280 -18.19 -13.49 -16.03
N ASP A 281 -17.69 -12.40 -15.43
CA ASP A 281 -16.89 -12.42 -14.18
C ASP A 281 -17.75 -12.14 -12.94
N HIS A 282 -18.95 -11.58 -13.11
CA HIS A 282 -19.80 -11.11 -12.01
C HIS A 282 -21.27 -11.41 -12.26
N ASP A 283 -21.84 -12.28 -11.44
CA ASP A 283 -23.25 -12.69 -11.53
C ASP A 283 -24.24 -11.60 -11.10
N GLU A 284 -23.75 -10.55 -10.44
CA GLU A 284 -24.57 -9.49 -9.87
C GLU A 284 -24.19 -8.10 -10.43
N VAL A 285 -25.18 -7.17 -10.38
CA VAL A 285 -24.94 -5.76 -10.71
C VAL A 285 -23.82 -5.20 -9.84
N GLN A 286 -22.82 -4.61 -10.47
CA GLN A 286 -21.77 -3.85 -9.79
C GLN A 286 -22.12 -2.36 -9.76
N THR A 287 -21.88 -1.71 -8.62
CA THR A 287 -22.14 -0.28 -8.45
C THR A 287 -20.89 0.46 -8.06
N PHE A 288 -20.69 1.64 -8.65
CA PHE A 288 -19.51 2.48 -8.43
C PHE A 288 -19.92 3.94 -8.24
N ALA A 289 -19.23 4.60 -7.31
CA ALA A 289 -19.25 6.05 -7.18
C ALA A 289 -18.09 6.65 -7.99
N THR A 290 -18.36 7.77 -8.65
CA THR A 290 -17.36 8.45 -9.47
C THR A 290 -17.71 9.93 -9.64
N ASN A 291 -16.72 10.78 -9.92
CA ASN A 291 -16.89 12.15 -10.39
C ASN A 291 -16.51 12.31 -11.89
N LEU A 292 -16.47 11.20 -12.61
CA LEU A 292 -16.34 11.27 -14.08
C LEU A 292 -17.63 11.83 -14.68
N VAL A 293 -17.48 12.66 -15.70
CA VAL A 293 -18.62 13.05 -16.53
C VAL A 293 -18.98 11.86 -17.41
N LEU A 294 -20.12 11.27 -17.15
CA LEU A 294 -20.62 10.07 -17.81
C LEU A 294 -22.02 10.32 -18.33
N ASP A 295 -22.37 9.54 -19.35
CA ASP A 295 -23.68 9.60 -19.97
C ASP A 295 -24.14 8.15 -20.30
N ASP A 296 -25.42 7.88 -20.18
CA ASP A 296 -26.05 6.59 -20.50
C ASP A 296 -27.17 6.69 -21.53
N GLU A 297 -27.48 7.89 -22.03
CA GLU A 297 -28.59 8.14 -22.97
C GLU A 297 -28.33 7.52 -24.34
N ILE A 298 -27.08 7.49 -24.81
CA ILE A 298 -26.71 7.02 -26.12
C ILE A 298 -25.98 5.66 -26.01
N ARG A 299 -26.33 4.72 -26.89
CA ARG A 299 -25.73 3.38 -26.88
C ARG A 299 -24.20 3.38 -26.96
N LEU A 300 -23.59 4.37 -27.59
CA LEU A 300 -22.14 4.55 -27.66
C LEU A 300 -21.58 4.99 -26.32
N ASP A 301 -22.28 5.87 -25.61
CA ASP A 301 -21.86 6.40 -24.32
C ASP A 301 -21.97 5.36 -23.22
N ARG A 302 -22.99 4.49 -23.26
CA ARG A 302 -23.06 3.32 -22.39
C ARG A 302 -21.81 2.42 -22.53
N ARG A 303 -21.32 2.21 -23.76
CA ARG A 303 -20.07 1.45 -23.98
C ARG A 303 -18.85 2.18 -23.43
N TRP A 304 -18.81 3.50 -23.63
CA TRP A 304 -17.72 4.31 -23.13
C TRP A 304 -17.72 4.34 -21.60
N THR A 305 -18.87 4.56 -20.97
CA THR A 305 -19.06 4.49 -19.51
C THR A 305 -18.61 3.13 -18.96
N LYS A 306 -19.09 2.03 -19.54
CA LYS A 306 -18.63 0.69 -19.16
C LYS A 306 -17.11 0.58 -19.25
N LYS A 307 -16.49 1.05 -20.33
CA LYS A 307 -15.04 1.02 -20.54
C LYS A 307 -14.30 1.85 -19.47
N GLN A 308 -14.80 3.04 -19.10
CA GLN A 308 -14.17 3.89 -18.07
C GLN A 308 -14.20 3.23 -16.70
N ILE A 309 -15.33 2.65 -16.33
CA ILE A 309 -15.50 1.98 -15.03
C ILE A 309 -14.73 0.65 -15.01
N THR A 310 -14.79 -0.14 -16.07
CA THR A 310 -14.09 -1.43 -16.15
C THR A 310 -12.56 -1.28 -16.02
N ARG A 311 -12.01 -0.09 -16.32
CA ARG A 311 -10.61 0.23 -16.03
C ARG A 311 -10.27 0.12 -14.54
N TYR A 312 -11.27 0.20 -13.67
CA TYR A 312 -11.12 -0.10 -12.24
C TYR A 312 -10.51 -1.50 -12.00
N ARG A 313 -10.78 -2.48 -12.87
CA ARG A 313 -10.21 -3.83 -12.78
C ARG A 313 -8.67 -3.85 -12.86
N ARG A 314 -8.04 -2.78 -13.38
CA ARG A 314 -6.57 -2.62 -13.33
C ARG A 314 -6.04 -2.53 -11.89
N ARG A 315 -6.91 -2.22 -10.91
CA ARG A 315 -6.61 -2.32 -9.49
C ARG A 315 -6.28 -3.75 -9.06
N GLY A 316 -6.81 -4.78 -9.72
CA GLY A 316 -6.65 -6.20 -9.35
C GLY A 316 -5.20 -6.68 -9.20
N GLY A 317 -4.22 -5.96 -9.77
CA GLY A 317 -2.79 -6.20 -9.54
C GLY A 317 -2.31 -5.88 -8.13
N ILE A 318 -3.06 -5.08 -7.34
CA ILE A 318 -2.63 -4.65 -6.00
C ILE A 318 -2.68 -5.81 -4.99
N GLU A 319 -3.64 -6.72 -5.11
CA GLU A 319 -3.71 -7.93 -4.27
C GLU A 319 -2.50 -8.83 -4.51
N THR A 320 -2.07 -8.96 -5.78
CA THR A 320 -0.83 -9.65 -6.14
C THR A 320 0.39 -8.90 -5.60
N ALA A 321 0.39 -7.56 -5.64
CA ALA A 321 1.45 -6.74 -5.06
C ALA A 321 1.58 -6.99 -3.56
N TYR A 322 0.48 -6.97 -2.80
CA TYR A 322 0.51 -7.26 -1.36
C TYR A 322 1.00 -8.68 -1.03
N SER A 323 0.61 -9.67 -1.83
CA SER A 323 1.15 -11.02 -1.68
C SER A 323 2.67 -11.03 -1.85
N LYS A 324 3.19 -10.27 -2.82
CA LYS A 324 4.63 -10.16 -3.05
C LYS A 324 5.36 -9.32 -2.01
N ILE A 325 4.78 -8.21 -1.56
CA ILE A 325 5.33 -7.43 -0.45
C ILE A 325 5.52 -8.32 0.79
N LYS A 326 4.51 -9.12 1.13
CA LYS A 326 4.59 -10.05 2.28
C LYS A 326 5.66 -11.13 2.13
N GLU A 327 6.05 -11.50 0.89
CA GLU A 327 7.18 -12.40 0.65
C GLU A 327 8.54 -11.77 1.01
N PHE A 328 8.64 -10.44 1.04
CA PHE A 328 9.83 -9.69 1.44
C PHE A 328 9.79 -9.24 2.92
N ALA A 329 8.70 -9.47 3.62
CA ALA A 329 8.60 -9.12 5.03
C ALA A 329 9.33 -10.13 5.90
N PRO A 330 10.18 -9.69 6.85
CA PRO A 330 10.73 -10.55 7.88
C PRO A 330 9.62 -11.23 8.70
N TRP A 331 9.89 -12.42 9.17
CA TRP A 331 9.02 -13.04 10.16
C TRP A 331 9.28 -12.44 11.54
N THR A 332 8.22 -12.11 12.28
CA THR A 332 8.36 -11.52 13.62
C THR A 332 7.28 -11.96 14.58
N THR A 333 7.68 -12.22 15.81
CA THR A 333 6.79 -12.39 16.97
C THR A 333 6.68 -11.12 17.81
N SER A 334 7.40 -10.06 17.43
CA SER A 334 7.36 -8.80 18.17
C SER A 334 5.93 -8.28 18.29
N THR A 335 5.54 -7.85 19.48
CA THR A 335 4.28 -7.17 19.74
C THR A 335 4.41 -5.65 19.56
N ASP A 336 5.64 -5.16 19.43
CA ASP A 336 5.90 -3.76 19.20
C ASP A 336 5.44 -3.30 17.81
N PHE A 337 4.70 -2.20 17.79
CA PHE A 337 4.13 -1.68 16.54
C PHE A 337 5.18 -1.08 15.61
N SER A 338 6.19 -0.37 16.16
CA SER A 338 7.28 0.22 15.37
C SER A 338 8.05 -0.86 14.60
N VAL A 339 8.34 -2.00 15.26
CA VAL A 339 9.00 -3.15 14.61
C VAL A 339 8.17 -3.69 13.45
N ARG A 340 6.87 -3.88 13.64
CA ARG A 340 5.98 -4.41 12.60
C ARG A 340 5.79 -3.44 11.44
N LEU A 341 5.68 -2.14 11.75
CA LEU A 341 5.58 -1.08 10.76
C LEU A 341 6.87 -0.97 9.95
N PHE A 342 8.04 -1.04 10.61
CA PHE A 342 9.34 -0.97 9.95
C PHE A 342 9.54 -2.16 9.00
N HIS A 343 9.34 -3.38 9.48
CA HIS A 343 9.45 -4.59 8.65
C HIS A 343 8.50 -4.56 7.44
N PHE A 344 7.26 -4.14 7.63
CA PHE A 344 6.32 -4.03 6.52
C PHE A 344 6.73 -2.93 5.53
N GLY A 345 7.11 -1.75 6.04
CA GLY A 345 7.56 -0.64 5.21
C GLY A 345 8.82 -0.97 4.41
N PHE A 346 9.78 -1.65 5.04
CA PHE A 346 11.00 -2.08 4.35
C PHE A 346 10.70 -3.14 3.29
N ALA A 347 9.75 -4.04 3.54
CA ALA A 347 9.28 -5.01 2.55
C ALA A 347 8.63 -4.32 1.33
N VAL A 348 7.91 -3.22 1.52
CA VAL A 348 7.38 -2.38 0.42
C VAL A 348 8.54 -1.85 -0.43
N LEU A 349 9.61 -1.37 0.17
CA LEU A 349 10.78 -0.87 -0.56
C LEU A 349 11.53 -1.97 -1.31
N LEU A 350 11.68 -3.15 -0.71
CA LEU A 350 12.28 -4.31 -1.40
C LEU A 350 11.44 -4.75 -2.59
N TYR A 351 10.12 -4.70 -2.46
CA TYR A 351 9.20 -4.98 -3.56
C TYR A 351 9.38 -3.97 -4.71
N ASP A 352 9.44 -2.69 -4.42
CA ASP A 352 9.65 -1.64 -5.43
C ASP A 352 11.02 -1.76 -6.11
N LEU A 353 12.06 -2.10 -5.36
CA LEU A 353 13.37 -2.39 -5.92
C LEU A 353 13.34 -3.60 -6.85
N TRP A 354 12.63 -4.66 -6.47
CA TRP A 354 12.44 -5.82 -7.33
C TRP A 354 11.78 -5.44 -8.65
N LEU A 355 10.71 -4.65 -8.62
CA LEU A 355 10.04 -4.16 -9.83
C LEU A 355 10.98 -3.33 -10.70
N LEU A 356 11.76 -2.44 -10.09
CA LEU A 356 12.73 -1.63 -10.83
C LEU A 356 13.80 -2.50 -11.50
N VAL A 357 14.34 -3.51 -10.79
CA VAL A 357 15.34 -4.43 -11.35
C VAL A 357 14.75 -5.27 -12.47
N ASP A 358 13.53 -5.80 -12.30
CA ASP A 358 12.84 -6.55 -13.35
C ASP A 358 12.64 -5.70 -14.60
N PHE A 359 12.20 -4.45 -14.43
CA PHE A 359 12.05 -3.50 -15.53
C PHE A 359 13.38 -3.21 -16.24
N LEU A 360 14.44 -2.92 -15.48
CA LEU A 360 15.77 -2.64 -16.05
C LEU A 360 16.29 -3.84 -16.84
N VAL A 361 16.12 -5.06 -16.35
CA VAL A 361 16.49 -6.28 -17.06
C VAL A 361 15.69 -6.43 -18.34
N GLN A 362 14.39 -6.19 -18.32
CA GLN A 362 13.55 -6.24 -19.52
C GLN A 362 13.99 -5.21 -20.56
N THR A 363 14.35 -4.00 -20.13
CA THR A 363 14.84 -2.95 -21.03
C THR A 363 16.20 -3.30 -21.65
N LEU A 364 17.12 -3.88 -20.85
CA LEU A 364 18.48 -4.19 -21.30
C LEU A 364 18.54 -5.33 -22.33
N ILE A 365 17.56 -6.23 -22.34
CA ILE A 365 17.52 -7.37 -23.27
C ILE A 365 16.70 -7.08 -24.53
N ASP A 366 16.43 -5.82 -24.86
CA ASP A 366 15.68 -5.35 -26.04
C ASP A 366 14.36 -6.13 -26.25
N VAL A 367 13.57 -6.22 -25.23
CA VAL A 367 12.27 -6.91 -25.32
C VAL A 367 11.28 -6.07 -26.10
N VAL A 368 10.81 -6.59 -27.23
CA VAL A 368 9.83 -5.92 -28.09
C VAL A 368 8.48 -5.75 -27.39
N GLU A 369 8.18 -6.61 -26.40
CA GLU A 369 6.96 -6.53 -25.59
C GLU A 369 7.28 -6.79 -24.12
N PHE A 370 6.89 -5.87 -23.23
CA PHE A 370 6.92 -6.10 -21.79
C PHE A 370 5.95 -7.22 -21.43
N ARG A 371 6.43 -8.21 -20.72
CA ARG A 371 5.60 -9.34 -20.30
C ARG A 371 4.83 -9.00 -19.04
N THR A 372 3.60 -9.49 -18.95
CA THR A 372 2.82 -9.50 -17.71
C THR A 372 3.48 -10.32 -16.59
N LYS A 373 4.33 -11.32 -16.96
CA LYS A 373 5.12 -12.11 -16.00
C LYS A 373 6.53 -11.54 -15.89
N PRO A 374 7.04 -11.31 -14.66
CA PRO A 374 8.38 -10.77 -14.47
C PRO A 374 9.46 -11.69 -15.05
N ARG A 375 10.52 -11.11 -15.62
CA ARG A 375 11.72 -11.81 -16.09
C ARG A 375 12.60 -12.20 -14.91
N VAL A 376 12.70 -11.29 -13.93
CA VAL A 376 13.36 -11.54 -12.66
C VAL A 376 12.26 -11.91 -11.66
N THR A 377 12.11 -13.19 -11.35
CA THR A 377 11.16 -13.61 -10.33
C THR A 377 11.61 -13.17 -8.94
N ALA A 378 10.67 -12.96 -8.00
CA ALA A 378 10.99 -12.56 -6.63
C ALA A 378 12.04 -13.49 -5.95
N PRO A 379 12.00 -14.85 -6.11
CA PRO A 379 13.06 -15.70 -5.61
C PRO A 379 14.44 -15.45 -6.25
N ARG A 380 14.48 -15.12 -7.56
CA ARG A 380 15.75 -14.76 -8.23
C ARG A 380 16.30 -13.44 -7.75
N PHE A 381 15.43 -12.46 -7.55
CA PHE A 381 15.82 -11.17 -6.99
C PHE A 381 16.35 -11.31 -5.56
N ARG A 382 15.70 -12.11 -4.71
CA ARG A 382 16.21 -12.44 -3.37
C ARG A 382 17.57 -13.10 -3.41
N ALA A 383 17.76 -14.10 -4.28
CA ALA A 383 19.06 -14.75 -4.45
C ALA A 383 20.16 -13.79 -4.97
N PHE A 384 19.78 -12.84 -5.83
CA PHE A 384 20.70 -11.79 -6.29
C PHE A 384 21.07 -10.85 -5.15
N LEU A 385 20.11 -10.29 -4.43
CA LEU A 385 20.38 -9.41 -3.29
C LEU A 385 21.25 -10.09 -2.22
N ARG A 386 20.96 -11.37 -1.92
CA ARG A 386 21.74 -12.16 -0.99
C ARG A 386 23.22 -12.22 -1.38
N ARG A 387 23.49 -12.44 -2.66
CA ARG A 387 24.87 -12.46 -3.19
C ARG A 387 25.51 -11.06 -3.16
N GLU A 388 24.76 -10.01 -3.50
CA GLU A 388 25.30 -8.64 -3.53
C GLU A 388 25.56 -8.12 -2.11
N VAL A 389 24.69 -8.43 -1.16
CA VAL A 389 24.93 -8.15 0.27
C VAL A 389 26.23 -8.83 0.73
N SER A 390 26.41 -10.11 0.40
CA SER A 390 27.64 -10.85 0.68
C SER A 390 28.89 -10.33 -0.05
N ALA A 391 28.73 -9.55 -1.13
CA ALA A 391 29.85 -8.99 -1.88
C ALA A 391 30.19 -7.53 -1.52
N LEU A 392 29.28 -6.84 -0.81
CA LEU A 392 29.46 -5.47 -0.35
C LEU A 392 30.11 -5.40 1.05
N LEU A 393 30.10 -6.51 1.75
CA LEU A 393 30.70 -6.73 3.08
C LEU A 393 32.05 -7.44 2.94
#